data_d0a70771cc30cdffab2440844e6084e1
#
_entry.id   d0a70771cc30cdffab2440844e6084e1
#
_cell.length_a   1.000
_cell.length_b   1.000
_cell.length_c   1.000
_cell.angle_alpha   90.00
_cell.angle_beta   90.00
_cell.angle_gamma   90.00
#
_symmetry.space_group_name_H-M   'P 1'
#
loop_
_entity.id
_entity.type
_entity.pdbx_description
1 polymer ?
#
loop_
_entity_poly.entity_id
_entity_poly.type
_entity_poly.pdbx_seq_one_letter_code
_entity_poly.pdbx_strand_id
1 'polypeptide(L)'
;MFKRVIFSIVILFTVASVNAQFRKIPAEVTDSFKARYATASGVSWKDKLTSFQADFKIDNKEMKSTFSTKGDWIKTETKCSLEKVPLEVKDGFKKSKYASLPVQDVLKIEGKDQLTQYKVTVKKNDFNKRYLVFSSEGQMISDNTML
;
A
#
# COMPACT_ATOMS: atom_id res chain seq x y z
N MET A 1 -68.06 19.94 -11.34
CA MET A 1 -67.38 18.94 -10.51
C MET A 1 -66.14 18.46 -11.24
N PHE A 2 -64.98 19.01 -10.92
CA PHE A 2 -63.71 18.59 -11.53
C PHE A 2 -63.08 17.50 -10.64
N LYS A 3 -63.04 16.26 -11.16
CA LYS A 3 -62.31 15.14 -10.52
C LYS A 3 -60.83 15.30 -10.78
N ARG A 4 -60.07 15.68 -9.76
CA ARG A 4 -58.59 15.67 -9.81
C ARG A 4 -58.12 14.22 -9.69
N VAL A 5 -57.61 13.69 -10.80
CA VAL A 5 -56.91 12.40 -10.81
C VAL A 5 -55.46 12.71 -10.44
N ILE A 6 -55.04 12.34 -9.23
CA ILE A 6 -53.66 12.41 -8.77
C ILE A 6 -52.98 11.15 -9.29
N PHE A 7 -52.10 11.33 -10.29
CA PHE A 7 -51.24 10.26 -10.83
C PHE A 7 -50.02 10.14 -9.94
N SER A 8 -50.04 9.21 -8.97
CA SER A 8 -48.88 8.91 -8.14
C SER A 8 -47.87 8.11 -8.97
N ILE A 9 -46.79 8.77 -9.41
CA ILE A 9 -45.66 8.11 -10.02
C ILE A 9 -44.84 7.47 -8.88
N VAL A 10 -44.97 6.15 -8.73
CA VAL A 10 -44.09 5.33 -7.89
C VAL A 10 -42.81 5.11 -8.67
N ILE A 11 -41.75 5.88 -8.31
CA ILE A 11 -40.40 5.66 -8.81
C ILE A 11 -39.83 4.45 -8.06
N LEU A 12 -39.83 3.32 -8.74
CA LEU A 12 -39.17 2.11 -8.25
C LEU A 12 -37.64 2.31 -8.34
N PHE A 13 -37.01 2.70 -7.24
CA PHE A 13 -35.55 2.67 -7.12
C PHE A 13 -35.08 1.21 -7.09
N THR A 14 -34.72 0.65 -8.22
CA THR A 14 -33.97 -0.60 -8.27
C THR A 14 -32.57 -0.33 -7.75
N VAL A 15 -32.33 -0.67 -6.48
CA VAL A 15 -30.99 -0.70 -5.91
C VAL A 15 -30.26 -1.86 -6.60
N ALA A 16 -29.53 -1.57 -7.67
CA ALA A 16 -28.59 -2.52 -8.23
C ALA A 16 -27.49 -2.75 -7.19
N SER A 17 -27.56 -3.87 -6.50
CA SER A 17 -26.47 -4.34 -5.64
C SER A 17 -25.26 -4.59 -6.54
N VAL A 18 -24.35 -3.62 -6.60
CA VAL A 18 -23.04 -3.79 -7.23
C VAL A 18 -22.27 -4.74 -6.33
N ASN A 19 -22.42 -6.04 -6.57
CA ASN A 19 -21.48 -7.01 -6.04
C ASN A 19 -20.14 -6.70 -6.69
N ALA A 20 -19.25 -6.02 -5.96
CA ALA A 20 -17.86 -5.93 -6.32
C ALA A 20 -17.31 -7.37 -6.29
N GLN A 21 -17.35 -8.04 -7.44
CA GLN A 21 -16.76 -9.35 -7.59
C GLN A 21 -15.26 -9.16 -7.46
N PHE A 22 -14.74 -9.44 -6.25
CA PHE A 22 -13.29 -9.55 -6.07
C PHE A 22 -12.80 -10.62 -7.04
N ARG A 23 -11.97 -10.20 -7.97
CA ARG A 23 -11.35 -11.11 -8.93
C ARG A 23 -10.62 -12.21 -8.16
N LYS A 24 -10.92 -13.48 -8.47
CA LYS A 24 -10.25 -14.62 -7.85
C LYS A 24 -8.73 -14.50 -8.09
N ILE A 25 -7.96 -14.67 -7.03
CA ILE A 25 -6.51 -14.63 -7.12
C ILE A 25 -6.04 -15.86 -7.90
N PRO A 26 -5.25 -15.68 -8.98
CA PRO A 26 -4.72 -16.81 -9.75
C PRO A 26 -3.84 -17.73 -8.90
N ALA A 27 -3.81 -19.02 -9.24
CA ALA A 27 -2.98 -20.01 -8.56
C ALA A 27 -1.49 -19.64 -8.64
N GLU A 28 -1.04 -19.14 -9.79
CA GLU A 28 0.34 -18.71 -10.02
C GLU A 28 0.78 -17.62 -9.01
N VAL A 29 -0.13 -16.73 -8.65
CA VAL A 29 0.14 -15.67 -7.65
C VAL A 29 0.26 -16.26 -6.25
N THR A 30 -0.69 -17.13 -5.86
CA THR A 30 -0.69 -17.74 -4.53
C THR A 30 0.47 -18.72 -4.35
N ASP A 31 0.87 -19.44 -5.38
CA ASP A 31 1.99 -20.37 -5.35
C ASP A 31 3.34 -19.64 -5.27
N SER A 32 3.51 -18.56 -6.05
CA SER A 32 4.68 -17.68 -5.95
C SER A 32 4.79 -17.05 -4.54
N PHE A 33 3.67 -16.66 -3.97
CA PHE A 33 3.65 -16.13 -2.60
C PHE A 33 4.08 -17.19 -1.58
N LYS A 34 3.51 -18.39 -1.62
CA LYS A 34 3.84 -19.50 -0.71
C LYS A 34 5.31 -19.93 -0.83
N ALA A 35 5.82 -20.02 -2.06
CA ALA A 35 7.22 -20.34 -2.29
C ALA A 35 8.18 -19.33 -1.69
N ARG A 36 7.81 -18.04 -1.70
CA ARG A 36 8.66 -16.95 -1.20
C ARG A 36 8.52 -16.71 0.30
N TYR A 37 7.32 -16.93 0.85
CA TYR A 37 6.96 -16.59 2.23
C TYR A 37 6.31 -17.77 2.96
N ALA A 38 7.03 -18.88 3.05
CA ALA A 38 6.52 -20.13 3.63
C ALA A 38 6.04 -20.00 5.08
N THR A 39 6.60 -19.06 5.85
CA THR A 39 6.27 -18.83 7.27
C THR A 39 5.28 -17.66 7.48
N ALA A 40 4.69 -17.15 6.39
CA ALA A 40 3.75 -16.04 6.47
C ALA A 40 2.48 -16.43 7.24
N SER A 41 2.02 -15.53 8.09
CA SER A 41 0.78 -15.66 8.85
C SER A 41 -0.14 -14.46 8.64
N GLY A 42 -1.46 -14.62 8.87
CA GLY A 42 -2.42 -13.54 8.77
C GLY A 42 -2.53 -12.95 7.35
N VAL A 43 -2.44 -13.80 6.33
CA VAL A 43 -2.41 -13.36 4.93
C VAL A 43 -3.76 -12.82 4.49
N SER A 44 -3.77 -11.59 3.98
CA SER A 44 -4.92 -10.94 3.38
C SER A 44 -4.55 -10.42 2.00
N TRP A 45 -5.44 -10.63 1.03
CA TRP A 45 -5.20 -10.26 -0.36
C TRP A 45 -6.01 -9.05 -0.81
N LYS A 46 -5.41 -8.23 -1.66
CA LYS A 46 -6.05 -7.09 -2.33
C LYS A 46 -5.81 -7.14 -3.84
N ASP A 47 -6.88 -7.03 -4.59
CA ASP A 47 -6.82 -6.83 -6.04
C ASP A 47 -6.50 -5.34 -6.33
N LYS A 48 -5.44 -5.09 -7.10
CA LYS A 48 -4.96 -3.77 -7.52
C LYS A 48 -5.15 -3.54 -9.03
N LEU A 49 -6.11 -4.22 -9.66
CA LEU A 49 -6.41 -4.22 -11.09
C LEU A 49 -5.31 -4.86 -11.94
N THR A 50 -4.10 -4.36 -11.89
CA THR A 50 -2.95 -4.84 -12.69
C THR A 50 -2.01 -5.77 -11.91
N SER A 51 -2.25 -5.94 -10.61
CA SER A 51 -1.42 -6.73 -9.70
C SER A 51 -2.24 -7.21 -8.52
N PHE A 52 -1.69 -8.13 -7.73
CA PHE A 52 -2.23 -8.59 -6.47
C PHE A 52 -1.27 -8.23 -5.33
N GLN A 53 -1.81 -7.74 -4.23
CA GLN A 53 -1.05 -7.44 -3.03
C GLN A 53 -1.45 -8.40 -1.91
N ALA A 54 -0.48 -9.04 -1.29
CA ALA A 54 -0.64 -9.77 -0.03
C ALA A 54 -0.17 -8.90 1.13
N ASP A 55 -1.01 -8.71 2.13
CA ASP A 55 -0.64 -8.15 3.44
C ASP A 55 -0.50 -9.34 4.41
N PHE A 56 0.60 -9.45 5.13
CA PHE A 56 0.92 -10.61 5.98
C PHE A 56 1.94 -10.26 7.07
N LYS A 57 2.25 -11.23 7.94
CA LYS A 57 3.29 -11.08 8.97
C LYS A 57 4.28 -12.24 8.91
N ILE A 58 5.56 -11.93 9.15
CA ILE A 58 6.63 -12.87 9.45
C ILE A 58 7.35 -12.36 10.70
N ASP A 59 7.50 -13.20 11.73
CA ASP A 59 8.14 -12.85 13.01
C ASP A 59 7.57 -11.54 13.60
N ASN A 60 6.25 -11.39 13.58
CA ASN A 60 5.50 -10.21 14.02
C ASN A 60 5.79 -8.91 13.22
N LYS A 61 6.56 -8.96 12.15
CA LYS A 61 6.77 -7.81 11.25
C LYS A 61 5.67 -7.75 10.20
N GLU A 62 5.03 -6.60 10.09
CA GLU A 62 4.04 -6.33 9.05
C GLU A 62 4.72 -6.16 7.69
N MET A 63 4.28 -6.93 6.72
CA MET A 63 4.83 -6.95 5.36
C MET A 63 3.71 -6.85 4.34
N LYS A 64 4.05 -6.29 3.17
CA LYS A 64 3.19 -6.27 1.98
C LYS A 64 4.01 -6.72 0.80
N SER A 65 3.52 -7.68 0.04
CA SER A 65 4.18 -8.10 -1.19
C SER A 65 3.25 -7.97 -2.37
N THR A 66 3.77 -7.44 -3.47
CA THR A 66 3.02 -7.21 -4.70
C THR A 66 3.51 -8.16 -5.78
N PHE A 67 2.56 -8.79 -6.47
CA PHE A 67 2.79 -9.72 -7.57
C PHE A 67 2.05 -9.25 -8.82
N SER A 68 2.61 -9.52 -10.00
CA SER A 68 1.90 -9.36 -11.26
C SER A 68 0.71 -10.33 -11.33
N THR A 69 -0.19 -10.13 -12.27
CA THR A 69 -1.30 -11.06 -12.54
C THR A 69 -0.83 -12.45 -13.00
N LYS A 70 0.44 -12.58 -13.39
CA LYS A 70 1.09 -13.85 -13.79
C LYS A 70 1.88 -14.52 -12.67
N GLY A 71 1.85 -13.94 -11.46
CA GLY A 71 2.58 -14.46 -10.30
C GLY A 71 4.02 -13.96 -10.16
N ASP A 72 4.51 -13.07 -11.04
CA ASP A 72 5.84 -12.52 -10.86
C ASP A 72 5.88 -11.61 -9.64
N TRP A 73 6.84 -11.82 -8.76
CA TRP A 73 7.08 -10.90 -7.66
C TRP A 73 7.59 -9.54 -8.17
N ILE A 74 6.99 -8.46 -7.69
CA ILE A 74 7.33 -7.09 -8.07
C ILE A 74 8.14 -6.41 -6.97
N LYS A 75 7.60 -6.41 -5.74
CA LYS A 75 8.25 -5.78 -4.57
C LYS A 75 7.71 -6.33 -3.26
N THR A 76 8.47 -6.10 -2.21
CA THR A 76 8.06 -6.29 -0.81
C THR A 76 8.29 -5.01 -0.03
N GLU A 77 7.31 -4.60 0.75
CA GLU A 77 7.38 -3.51 1.70
C GLU A 77 7.34 -4.09 3.11
N THR A 78 8.35 -3.79 3.91
CA THR A 78 8.45 -4.25 5.30
C THR A 78 8.41 -3.06 6.24
N LYS A 79 7.48 -3.06 7.20
CA LYS A 79 7.40 -2.02 8.22
C LYS A 79 8.62 -2.08 9.14
N CYS A 80 9.23 -0.94 9.37
CA CYS A 80 10.36 -0.80 10.27
C CYS A 80 10.28 0.53 11.04
N SER A 81 11.25 0.80 11.91
CA SER A 81 11.39 2.09 12.57
C SER A 81 12.57 2.87 11.98
N LEU A 82 12.56 4.20 12.14
CA LEU A 82 13.65 5.06 11.65
C LEU A 82 14.99 4.71 12.32
N GLU A 83 14.97 4.16 13.54
CA GLU A 83 16.20 3.74 14.23
C GLU A 83 16.86 2.52 13.59
N LYS A 84 16.07 1.69 12.89
CA LYS A 84 16.55 0.44 12.25
C LYS A 84 16.96 0.57 10.80
N VAL A 85 16.79 1.76 10.18
CA VAL A 85 17.29 2.00 8.81
C VAL A 85 18.80 2.28 8.82
N PRO A 86 19.51 2.14 7.69
CA PRO A 86 20.94 2.48 7.57
C PRO A 86 21.23 3.91 8.03
N LEU A 87 22.46 4.14 8.47
CA LEU A 87 22.92 5.46 8.93
C LEU A 87 22.80 6.50 7.84
N GLU A 88 23.12 6.13 6.61
CA GLU A 88 23.05 6.97 5.42
C GLU A 88 21.62 7.49 5.19
N VAL A 89 20.63 6.63 5.37
CA VAL A 89 19.20 7.01 5.26
C VAL A 89 18.78 7.95 6.39
N LYS A 90 19.25 7.69 7.62
CA LYS A 90 19.01 8.61 8.76
C LYS A 90 19.61 9.99 8.49
N ASP A 91 20.82 10.03 7.99
CA ASP A 91 21.53 11.28 7.67
C ASP A 91 20.87 12.00 6.50
N GLY A 92 20.43 11.26 5.47
CA GLY A 92 19.64 11.82 4.37
C GLY A 92 18.33 12.44 4.86
N PHE A 93 17.62 11.77 5.76
CA PHE A 93 16.41 12.32 6.37
C PHE A 93 16.71 13.56 7.23
N LYS A 94 17.74 13.51 8.10
CA LYS A 94 18.15 14.65 8.95
C LYS A 94 18.54 15.89 8.15
N LYS A 95 19.14 15.74 6.97
CA LYS A 95 19.50 16.83 6.06
C LYS A 95 18.33 17.37 5.26
N SER A 96 17.20 16.68 5.27
CA SER A 96 16.01 17.10 4.54
C SER A 96 15.30 18.27 5.24
N LYS A 97 14.58 19.09 4.48
CA LYS A 97 13.71 20.15 5.03
C LYS A 97 12.54 19.59 5.88
N TYR A 98 12.42 18.28 5.99
CA TYR A 98 11.36 17.59 6.74
C TYR A 98 11.86 16.97 8.05
N ALA A 99 13.12 17.14 8.39
CA ALA A 99 13.76 16.54 9.57
C ALA A 99 13.05 16.86 10.90
N SER A 100 12.40 18.02 10.99
CA SER A 100 11.65 18.45 12.17
C SER A 100 10.22 17.93 12.25
N LEU A 101 9.72 17.27 11.20
CA LEU A 101 8.35 16.75 11.17
C LEU A 101 8.26 15.38 11.85
N PRO A 102 7.14 15.10 12.55
CA PRO A 102 6.91 13.77 13.12
C PRO A 102 6.90 12.68 12.06
N VAL A 103 7.70 11.65 12.26
CA VAL A 103 7.70 10.43 11.45
C VAL A 103 6.54 9.55 11.87
N GLN A 104 5.67 9.20 10.94
CA GLN A 104 4.50 8.34 11.18
C GLN A 104 4.77 6.88 10.89
N ASP A 105 5.50 6.63 9.80
CA ASP A 105 5.72 5.29 9.29
C ASP A 105 7.02 5.23 8.48
N VAL A 106 7.69 4.10 8.56
CA VAL A 106 8.89 3.82 7.76
C VAL A 106 8.76 2.44 7.15
N LEU A 107 8.92 2.36 5.84
CA LEU A 107 8.89 1.11 5.09
C LEU A 107 10.24 0.89 4.40
N LYS A 108 10.82 -0.30 4.59
CA LYS A 108 11.86 -0.82 3.71
C LYS A 108 11.18 -1.41 2.49
N ILE A 109 11.61 -1.03 1.29
CA ILE A 109 11.07 -1.50 0.01
C ILE A 109 12.17 -2.25 -0.73
N GLU A 110 11.91 -3.51 -1.03
CA GLU A 110 12.80 -4.37 -1.82
C GLU A 110 12.11 -4.68 -3.14
N GLY A 111 12.72 -4.31 -4.25
CA GLY A 111 12.20 -4.49 -5.61
C GLY A 111 12.95 -5.56 -6.40
N LYS A 112 12.40 -5.89 -7.58
CA LYS A 112 12.92 -6.93 -8.50
C LYS A 112 14.40 -6.71 -8.87
N ASP A 113 14.82 -5.44 -8.99
CA ASP A 113 16.18 -5.07 -9.41
C ASP A 113 17.20 -5.08 -8.26
N GLN A 114 16.89 -5.78 -7.16
CA GLN A 114 17.66 -5.80 -5.93
C GLN A 114 17.88 -4.40 -5.29
N LEU A 115 17.17 -3.40 -5.77
CA LEU A 115 17.19 -2.06 -5.22
C LEU A 115 16.43 -2.03 -3.90
N THR A 116 17.14 -1.64 -2.84
CA THR A 116 16.53 -1.36 -1.55
C THR A 116 16.30 0.13 -1.40
N GLN A 117 15.07 0.51 -1.08
CA GLN A 117 14.67 1.89 -0.82
C GLN A 117 13.98 1.99 0.54
N TYR A 118 13.96 3.18 1.09
CA TYR A 118 13.29 3.47 2.37
C TYR A 118 12.29 4.59 2.19
N LYS A 119 11.03 4.30 2.45
CA LYS A 119 9.95 5.29 2.42
C LYS A 119 9.67 5.78 3.83
N VAL A 120 9.92 7.05 4.09
CA VAL A 120 9.61 7.72 5.36
C VAL A 120 8.37 8.57 5.16
N THR A 121 7.32 8.28 5.93
CA THR A 121 6.11 9.07 5.94
C THR A 121 6.17 10.07 7.09
N VAL A 122 6.10 11.35 6.79
CA VAL A 122 6.06 12.43 7.77
C VAL A 122 4.71 13.12 7.76
N LYS A 123 4.31 13.64 8.92
CA LYS A 123 3.03 14.32 9.13
C LYS A 123 3.27 15.82 9.34
N LYS A 124 2.76 16.66 8.44
CA LYS A 124 2.78 18.12 8.61
C LYS A 124 1.60 18.60 9.47
N ASN A 125 0.41 18.02 9.25
CA ASN A 125 -0.82 18.19 10.03
C ASN A 125 -1.75 16.98 9.78
N ASP A 126 -2.96 16.99 10.36
CA ASP A 126 -3.87 15.83 10.23
C ASP A 126 -4.30 15.51 8.81
N PHE A 127 -4.24 16.47 7.91
CA PHE A 127 -4.67 16.34 6.51
C PHE A 127 -3.49 16.27 5.52
N ASN A 128 -2.26 16.58 5.95
CA ASN A 128 -1.08 16.66 5.09
C ASN A 128 0.01 15.70 5.55
N LYS A 129 0.15 14.62 4.80
CA LYS A 129 1.26 13.67 4.91
C LYS A 129 2.15 13.77 3.68
N ARG A 130 3.43 13.51 3.86
CA ARG A 130 4.39 13.43 2.76
C ARG A 130 5.13 12.11 2.80
N TYR A 131 5.41 11.58 1.63
CA TYR A 131 6.27 10.42 1.44
C TYR A 131 7.61 10.87 0.92
N LEU A 132 8.66 10.55 1.66
CA LEU A 132 10.03 10.75 1.26
C LEU A 132 10.63 9.39 0.97
N VAL A 133 11.14 9.19 -0.23
CA VAL A 133 11.80 7.94 -0.60
C VAL A 133 13.30 8.19 -0.71
N PHE A 134 14.06 7.36 -0.01
CA PHE A 134 15.52 7.39 0.01
C PHE A 134 16.09 6.13 -0.60
N SER A 135 17.22 6.24 -1.30
CA SER A 135 18.06 5.09 -1.64
C SER A 135 18.72 4.51 -0.38
N SER A 136 19.33 3.34 -0.48
CA SER A 136 20.16 2.76 0.60
C SER A 136 21.33 3.64 1.01
N GLU A 137 21.83 4.47 0.09
CA GLU A 137 22.92 5.44 0.31
C GLU A 137 22.44 6.79 0.89
N GLY A 138 21.13 6.89 1.21
CA GLY A 138 20.56 8.07 1.85
C GLY A 138 20.23 9.23 0.90
N GLN A 139 20.29 9.03 -0.41
CA GLN A 139 19.86 10.04 -1.38
C GLN A 139 18.32 10.08 -1.44
N MET A 140 17.74 11.27 -1.36
CA MET A 140 16.30 11.44 -1.55
C MET A 140 15.95 11.27 -3.04
N ILE A 141 15.18 10.21 -3.34
CA ILE A 141 14.74 9.86 -4.69
C ILE A 141 13.45 10.60 -5.05
N SER A 142 12.53 10.71 -4.09
CA SER A 142 11.26 11.39 -4.31
C SER A 142 10.70 12.03 -3.05
N ASP A 143 9.86 13.04 -3.25
CA ASP A 143 9.16 13.83 -2.24
C ASP A 143 7.73 14.08 -2.75
N ASN A 144 6.77 13.29 -2.29
CA ASN A 144 5.39 13.34 -2.76
C ASN A 144 4.41 13.65 -1.63
N THR A 145 3.41 14.45 -1.94
CA THR A 145 2.27 14.70 -1.03
C THR A 145 1.26 13.56 -1.16
N MET A 146 0.73 13.10 -0.04
CA MET A 146 -0.46 12.25 -0.02
C MET A 146 -1.69 13.18 -0.09
N LEU A 147 -2.43 13.07 -1.15
CA LEU A 147 -3.76 13.71 -1.30
C LEU A 147 -4.82 12.83 -0.65
#